data_ef60ab08bf55bd795643339e6c3f6597
#
_entry.id   ef60ab08bf55bd795643339e6c3f6597
#
_cell.length_a   1.000
_cell.length_b   1.000
_cell.length_c   1.000
_cell.angle_alpha   90.00
_cell.angle_beta   90.00
_cell.angle_gamma   90.00
#
_symmetry.space_group_name_H-M   'P 1'
#
loop_
_entity.id
_entity.type
_entity.pdbx_description
1 polymer ?
#
loop_
_entity_poly.entity_id
_entity_poly.type
_entity_poly.pdbx_seq_one_letter_code
_entity_poly.pdbx_strand_id
1 'polypeptide(L)'
;MSDAFLEASLSGENARAEALLEASIPPEWFQKRANMTMRLGDRRRDPAYFPWSVRAMVRPSAGVGAVSIAVGHTGFHSRPDPEYLKPFAPGGVELGYTVFSEHRRQGFAEEAVRGMLRWAAERHGIEHFVVSIAPSNVASNALAKKLGFVKVGTHQDPIDGLEEVFVLTGEVLSRVVG
;
A
#
# COMPACT_ATOMS: atom_id res chain seq x y z
N MET A 1 -6.39 -9.10 0.04
CA MET A 1 -7.03 -9.37 1.34
C MET A 1 -8.53 -9.26 1.19
N SER A 2 -9.31 -10.29 1.60
CA SER A 2 -10.77 -10.28 1.59
C SER A 2 -11.34 -9.52 2.80
N ASP A 3 -12.64 -9.20 2.78
CA ASP A 3 -13.31 -8.61 3.95
C ASP A 3 -13.32 -9.61 5.11
N ALA A 4 -13.56 -10.89 4.84
CA ALA A 4 -13.48 -11.96 5.84
C ALA A 4 -12.10 -12.02 6.53
N PHE A 5 -11.01 -11.76 5.80
CA PHE A 5 -9.66 -11.66 6.37
C PHE A 5 -9.53 -10.47 7.34
N LEU A 6 -10.01 -9.29 6.94
CA LEU A 6 -9.96 -8.09 7.79
C LEU A 6 -10.84 -8.27 9.04
N GLU A 7 -12.02 -8.86 8.88
CA GLU A 7 -12.92 -9.17 10.00
C GLU A 7 -12.31 -10.16 11.00
N ALA A 8 -11.73 -11.27 10.52
CA ALA A 8 -11.02 -12.23 11.37
C ALA A 8 -9.84 -11.58 12.11
N SER A 9 -9.06 -10.73 11.42
CA SER A 9 -7.97 -9.96 12.04
C SER A 9 -8.46 -9.01 13.12
N LEU A 10 -9.60 -8.33 12.90
CA LEU A 10 -10.20 -7.42 13.86
C LEU A 10 -10.84 -8.14 15.06
N SER A 11 -11.37 -9.33 14.87
CA SER A 11 -11.98 -10.14 15.93
C SER A 11 -10.96 -10.92 16.75
N GLY A 12 -9.65 -10.88 16.37
CA GLY A 12 -8.61 -11.65 17.08
C GLY A 12 -8.58 -13.13 16.72
N GLU A 13 -9.27 -13.51 15.64
CA GLU A 13 -9.29 -14.88 15.10
C GLU A 13 -8.03 -15.14 14.25
N ASN A 14 -6.84 -15.02 14.87
CA ASN A 14 -5.56 -14.99 14.15
C ASN A 14 -5.35 -16.22 13.26
N ALA A 15 -5.63 -17.41 13.76
CA ALA A 15 -5.51 -18.66 12.98
C ALA A 15 -6.42 -18.67 11.74
N ARG A 16 -7.63 -18.10 11.84
CA ARG A 16 -8.54 -17.94 10.71
C ARG A 16 -8.02 -16.90 9.70
N ALA A 17 -7.46 -15.80 10.18
CA ALA A 17 -6.83 -14.81 9.30
C ALA A 17 -5.66 -15.42 8.52
N GLU A 18 -4.79 -16.19 9.18
CA GLU A 18 -3.68 -16.92 8.52
C GLU A 18 -4.18 -17.93 7.48
N ALA A 19 -5.22 -18.69 7.80
CA ALA A 19 -5.83 -19.63 6.86
C ALA A 19 -6.43 -18.90 5.63
N LEU A 20 -7.08 -17.74 5.83
CA LEU A 20 -7.66 -16.95 4.72
C LEU A 20 -6.58 -16.27 3.85
N LEU A 21 -5.41 -16.00 4.40
CA LEU A 21 -4.28 -15.42 3.68
C LEU A 21 -3.36 -16.49 3.07
N GLU A 22 -3.46 -17.74 3.53
CA GLU A 22 -2.54 -18.83 3.21
C GLU A 22 -1.07 -18.51 3.56
N ALA A 23 -0.88 -17.74 4.63
CA ALA A 23 0.42 -17.29 5.09
C ALA A 23 0.42 -17.05 6.60
N SER A 24 1.57 -17.26 7.24
CA SER A 24 1.82 -16.80 8.61
C SER A 24 1.82 -15.28 8.68
N ILE A 25 1.25 -14.72 9.74
CA ILE A 25 1.06 -13.27 9.90
C ILE A 25 1.78 -12.79 11.17
N PRO A 26 2.77 -11.88 11.04
CA PRO A 26 3.44 -11.30 12.19
C PRO A 26 2.50 -10.56 13.13
N PRO A 27 2.76 -10.57 14.45
CA PRO A 27 1.94 -9.86 15.44
C PRO A 27 1.76 -8.36 15.16
N GLU A 28 2.73 -7.75 14.48
CA GLU A 28 2.70 -6.34 14.07
C GLU A 28 1.46 -6.00 13.21
N TRP A 29 0.98 -6.93 12.39
CA TRP A 29 -0.26 -6.76 11.62
C TRP A 29 -1.46 -6.53 12.52
N PHE A 30 -1.63 -7.35 13.55
CA PHE A 30 -2.79 -7.29 14.44
C PHE A 30 -2.83 -6.04 15.32
N GLN A 31 -1.74 -5.29 15.38
CA GLN A 31 -1.68 -3.98 16.04
C GLN A 31 -2.25 -2.84 15.18
N LYS A 32 -2.41 -3.04 13.88
CA LYS A 32 -2.88 -2.03 12.92
C LYS A 32 -4.43 -1.93 12.85
N ARG A 33 -5.12 -2.10 13.97
CA ARG A 33 -6.59 -2.17 14.04
C ARG A 33 -7.30 -0.96 13.43
N ALA A 34 -6.81 0.26 13.68
CA ALA A 34 -7.42 1.48 13.13
C ALA A 34 -7.42 1.47 11.60
N ASN A 35 -6.29 1.12 10.97
CA ASN A 35 -6.16 1.03 9.52
C ASN A 35 -7.06 -0.06 8.93
N MET A 36 -7.13 -1.24 9.56
CA MET A 36 -8.02 -2.33 9.12
C MET A 36 -9.48 -1.92 9.18
N THR A 37 -9.91 -1.29 10.29
CA THR A 37 -11.28 -0.80 10.48
C THR A 37 -11.64 0.23 9.42
N MET A 38 -10.74 1.19 9.18
CA MET A 38 -10.92 2.21 8.15
C MET A 38 -11.10 1.58 6.76
N ARG A 39 -10.19 0.68 6.35
CA ARG A 39 -10.24 0.05 5.02
C ARG A 39 -11.48 -0.84 4.83
N LEU A 40 -11.92 -1.54 5.85
CA LEU A 40 -13.17 -2.31 5.82
C LEU A 40 -14.39 -1.36 5.70
N GLY A 41 -14.39 -0.26 6.43
CA GLY A 41 -15.40 0.79 6.33
C GLY A 41 -15.47 1.43 4.95
N ASP A 42 -14.31 1.75 4.35
CA ASP A 42 -14.21 2.31 3.00
C ASP A 42 -14.82 1.37 1.96
N ARG A 43 -14.50 0.08 2.02
CA ARG A 43 -15.05 -0.93 1.11
C ARG A 43 -16.55 -1.12 1.24
N ARG A 44 -17.08 -1.02 2.47
CA ARG A 44 -18.53 -1.10 2.72
C ARG A 44 -19.29 0.11 2.18
N ARG A 45 -18.66 1.30 2.23
CA ARG A 45 -19.23 2.53 1.66
C ARG A 45 -19.13 2.55 0.13
N ASP A 46 -18.02 2.08 -0.42
CA ASP A 46 -17.76 2.00 -1.86
C ASP A 46 -17.21 0.62 -2.24
N PRO A 47 -18.06 -0.34 -2.62
CA PRO A 47 -17.62 -1.68 -3.05
C PRO A 47 -16.66 -1.65 -4.27
N ALA A 48 -16.72 -0.63 -5.11
CA ALA A 48 -15.83 -0.46 -6.26
C ALA A 48 -14.38 -0.09 -5.84
N TYR A 49 -14.17 0.28 -4.58
CA TYR A 49 -12.85 0.50 -4.01
C TYR A 49 -12.09 -0.82 -3.74
N PHE A 50 -12.77 -1.96 -3.67
CA PHE A 50 -12.16 -3.25 -3.31
C PHE A 50 -10.87 -3.57 -4.09
N PRO A 51 -10.78 -3.44 -5.43
CA PRO A 51 -9.56 -3.73 -6.19
C PRO A 51 -8.38 -2.79 -5.84
N TRP A 52 -8.67 -1.59 -5.38
CA TRP A 52 -7.69 -0.56 -5.03
C TRP A 52 -7.19 -0.66 -3.59
N SER A 53 -7.96 -1.29 -2.73
CA SER A 53 -7.73 -1.35 -1.31
C SER A 53 -6.51 -2.20 -0.93
N VAL A 54 -6.32 -2.39 0.36
CA VAL A 54 -5.15 -3.05 0.95
C VAL A 54 -4.93 -4.48 0.44
N ARG A 55 -3.67 -4.80 0.12
CA ARG A 55 -3.15 -6.12 -0.29
C ARG A 55 -2.02 -6.53 0.63
N ALA A 56 -1.88 -7.82 0.90
CA ALA A 56 -0.72 -8.36 1.60
C ALA A 56 0.48 -8.44 0.66
N MET A 57 1.65 -8.14 1.19
CA MET A 57 2.92 -8.54 0.62
C MET A 57 3.27 -9.91 1.24
N VAL A 58 3.28 -10.95 0.43
CA VAL A 58 3.55 -12.32 0.90
C VAL A 58 4.84 -12.81 0.26
N ARG A 59 5.80 -13.19 1.09
CA ARG A 59 6.99 -13.93 0.66
C ARG A 59 6.63 -15.40 0.58
N PRO A 60 6.66 -16.00 -0.62
CA PRO A 60 6.41 -17.43 -0.78
C PRO A 60 7.44 -18.25 -0.01
N SER A 61 7.03 -19.40 0.50
CA SER A 61 7.96 -20.36 1.06
C SER A 61 8.61 -21.19 -0.05
N ALA A 62 9.86 -21.57 0.15
CA ALA A 62 10.55 -22.52 -0.71
C ALA A 62 10.62 -23.89 0.00
N GLY A 63 10.01 -24.93 -0.59
CA GLY A 63 10.06 -26.30 -0.11
C GLY A 63 8.72 -26.91 0.29
N VAL A 64 8.69 -28.23 0.36
CA VAL A 64 7.50 -29.00 0.73
C VAL A 64 7.16 -28.75 2.20
N GLY A 65 5.95 -28.28 2.48
CA GLY A 65 5.46 -27.99 3.84
C GLY A 65 5.93 -26.68 4.45
N ALA A 66 6.69 -25.87 3.72
CA ALA A 66 7.07 -24.54 4.22
C ALA A 66 5.92 -23.54 4.09
N VAL A 67 5.72 -22.71 5.11
CA VAL A 67 4.62 -21.72 5.18
C VAL A 67 5.06 -20.39 4.61
N SER A 68 4.27 -19.80 3.71
CA SER A 68 4.46 -18.42 3.24
C SER A 68 4.32 -17.43 4.41
N ILE A 69 4.97 -16.29 4.32
CA ILE A 69 4.96 -15.28 5.39
C ILE A 69 4.51 -13.94 4.85
N ALA A 70 3.55 -13.31 5.53
CA ALA A 70 3.20 -11.92 5.28
C ALA A 70 4.33 -11.02 5.78
N VAL A 71 4.93 -10.23 4.87
CA VAL A 71 6.07 -9.35 5.16
C VAL A 71 5.68 -7.87 5.23
N GLY A 72 4.44 -7.56 4.88
CA GLY A 72 3.91 -6.20 4.87
C GLY A 72 2.57 -6.10 4.16
N HIS A 73 2.18 -4.89 3.90
CA HIS A 73 0.97 -4.59 3.11
C HIS A 73 1.16 -3.33 2.26
N THR A 74 0.38 -3.22 1.20
CA THR A 74 0.31 -2.06 0.31
C THR A 74 -1.12 -1.87 -0.18
N GLY A 75 -1.45 -0.72 -0.73
CA GLY A 75 -2.74 -0.45 -1.33
C GLY A 75 -2.90 1.03 -1.67
N PHE A 76 -3.87 1.33 -2.49
CA PHE A 76 -4.24 2.72 -2.74
C PHE A 76 -5.20 3.22 -1.67
N HIS A 77 -5.14 4.52 -1.38
CA HIS A 77 -5.95 5.14 -0.32
C HIS A 77 -7.41 5.34 -0.76
N SER A 78 -7.64 5.44 -2.07
CA SER A 78 -8.95 5.64 -2.69
C SER A 78 -9.01 5.00 -4.08
N ARG A 79 -10.15 5.09 -4.73
CA ARG A 79 -10.27 4.96 -6.19
C ARG A 79 -9.56 6.14 -6.89
N PRO A 80 -9.29 6.03 -8.21
CA PRO A 80 -8.70 7.11 -8.98
C PRO A 80 -9.47 8.44 -8.88
N ASP A 81 -8.73 9.54 -8.98
CA ASP A 81 -9.21 10.91 -9.03
C ASP A 81 -9.98 11.38 -7.77
N PRO A 82 -9.49 11.11 -6.55
CA PRO A 82 -10.13 11.65 -5.37
C PRO A 82 -9.91 13.16 -5.28
N GLU A 83 -10.86 13.88 -4.69
CA GLU A 83 -10.88 15.35 -4.65
C GLU A 83 -9.59 15.93 -4.05
N TYR A 84 -9.06 15.30 -3.00
CA TYR A 84 -7.86 15.81 -2.30
C TYR A 84 -6.57 15.69 -3.14
N LEU A 85 -6.53 14.86 -4.18
CA LEU A 85 -5.37 14.76 -5.09
C LEU A 85 -5.43 15.71 -6.28
N LYS A 86 -6.56 16.28 -6.60
CA LYS A 86 -6.71 17.17 -7.77
C LYS A 86 -5.71 18.35 -7.82
N PRO A 87 -5.32 18.96 -6.69
CA PRO A 87 -4.30 20.01 -6.72
C PRO A 87 -2.90 19.54 -7.12
N PHE A 88 -2.60 18.25 -7.00
CA PHE A 88 -1.27 17.67 -7.23
C PHE A 88 -1.21 16.75 -8.44
N ALA A 89 -2.23 15.95 -8.64
CA ALA A 89 -2.25 14.86 -9.61
C ALA A 89 -3.69 14.52 -10.04
N PRO A 90 -4.34 15.36 -10.88
CA PRO A 90 -5.67 15.05 -11.41
C PRO A 90 -5.66 13.70 -12.15
N GLY A 91 -6.70 12.88 -11.93
CA GLY A 91 -6.78 11.51 -12.47
C GLY A 91 -5.89 10.48 -11.77
N GLY A 92 -5.13 10.90 -10.77
CA GLY A 92 -4.15 10.05 -10.09
C GLY A 92 -4.71 9.21 -8.95
N VAL A 93 -3.80 8.42 -8.36
CA VAL A 93 -4.05 7.58 -7.18
C VAL A 93 -2.93 7.75 -6.16
N GLU A 94 -3.26 7.67 -4.88
CA GLU A 94 -2.28 7.69 -3.80
C GLU A 94 -2.02 6.29 -3.25
N LEU A 95 -0.74 5.91 -3.18
CA LEU A 95 -0.27 4.61 -2.74
C LEU A 95 0.34 4.68 -1.34
N GLY A 96 -0.09 3.78 -0.46
CA GLY A 96 0.54 3.53 0.83
C GLY A 96 1.16 2.14 0.91
N TYR A 97 2.22 1.99 1.72
CA TYR A 97 2.85 0.70 1.98
C TYR A 97 3.51 0.66 3.36
N THR A 98 3.58 -0.55 3.92
CA THR A 98 4.29 -0.83 5.16
C THR A 98 4.97 -2.18 5.03
N VAL A 99 6.26 -2.25 5.33
CA VAL A 99 7.00 -3.51 5.52
C VAL A 99 7.20 -3.71 7.01
N PHE A 100 6.85 -4.89 7.52
CA PHE A 100 7.00 -5.21 8.93
C PHE A 100 8.46 -5.19 9.36
N SER A 101 8.72 -4.85 10.60
CA SER A 101 10.04 -4.49 11.13
C SER A 101 11.12 -5.53 10.81
N GLU A 102 10.82 -6.81 11.00
CA GLU A 102 11.75 -7.93 10.77
C GLU A 102 12.07 -8.17 9.28
N HIS A 103 11.26 -7.60 8.36
CA HIS A 103 11.38 -7.82 6.92
C HIS A 103 11.88 -6.58 6.16
N ARG A 104 12.24 -5.51 6.87
CA ARG A 104 12.75 -4.27 6.25
C ARG A 104 14.12 -4.49 5.60
N ARG A 105 14.47 -3.58 4.68
CA ARG A 105 15.77 -3.52 3.96
C ARG A 105 16.09 -4.77 3.12
N GLN A 106 15.06 -5.50 2.68
CA GLN A 106 15.15 -6.69 1.83
C GLN A 106 14.53 -6.48 0.43
N GLY A 107 14.16 -5.24 0.06
CA GLY A 107 13.60 -4.91 -1.25
C GLY A 107 12.08 -5.02 -1.38
N PHE A 108 11.38 -5.58 -0.41
CA PHE A 108 9.93 -5.85 -0.50
C PHE A 108 9.07 -4.61 -0.78
N ALA A 109 9.42 -3.45 -0.18
CA ALA A 109 8.68 -2.21 -0.45
C ALA A 109 8.81 -1.79 -1.92
N GLU A 110 10.02 -1.84 -2.48
CA GLU A 110 10.27 -1.46 -3.87
C GLU A 110 9.54 -2.40 -4.85
N GLU A 111 9.65 -3.71 -4.64
CA GLU A 111 8.97 -4.72 -5.44
C GLU A 111 7.45 -4.53 -5.42
N ALA A 112 6.87 -4.36 -4.23
CA ALA A 112 5.44 -4.16 -4.07
C ALA A 112 4.96 -2.85 -4.73
N VAL A 113 5.68 -1.74 -4.52
CA VAL A 113 5.34 -0.45 -5.15
C VAL A 113 5.39 -0.58 -6.66
N ARG A 114 6.47 -1.11 -7.25
CA ARG A 114 6.55 -1.35 -8.71
C ARG A 114 5.40 -2.20 -9.23
N GLY A 115 5.06 -3.28 -8.53
CA GLY A 115 3.93 -4.15 -8.87
C GLY A 115 2.59 -3.42 -8.86
N MET A 116 2.35 -2.57 -7.85
CA MET A 116 1.12 -1.76 -7.74
C MET A 116 1.04 -0.70 -8.84
N LEU A 117 2.14 0.01 -9.12
CA LEU A 117 2.20 1.00 -10.20
C LEU A 117 1.92 0.35 -11.54
N ARG A 118 2.58 -0.79 -11.84
CA ARG A 118 2.36 -1.55 -13.07
C ARG A 118 0.90 -1.98 -13.21
N TRP A 119 0.35 -2.60 -12.18
CA TRP A 119 -1.05 -3.04 -12.18
C TRP A 119 -2.03 -1.90 -12.49
N ALA A 120 -1.86 -0.75 -11.84
CA ALA A 120 -2.75 0.38 -12.04
C ALA A 120 -2.58 1.04 -13.42
N ALA A 121 -1.34 1.17 -13.90
CA ALA A 121 -1.06 1.71 -15.23
C ALA A 121 -1.60 0.80 -16.34
N GLU A 122 -1.26 -0.49 -16.33
CA GLU A 122 -1.61 -1.42 -17.41
C GLU A 122 -3.11 -1.80 -17.42
N ARG A 123 -3.73 -1.93 -16.24
CA ARG A 123 -5.10 -2.41 -16.14
C ARG A 123 -6.14 -1.30 -16.08
N HIS A 124 -5.74 -0.10 -15.67
CA HIS A 124 -6.66 1.00 -15.41
C HIS A 124 -6.24 2.33 -16.07
N GLY A 125 -5.12 2.35 -16.79
CA GLY A 125 -4.64 3.54 -17.49
C GLY A 125 -4.22 4.69 -16.58
N ILE A 126 -3.78 4.39 -15.35
CA ILE A 126 -3.35 5.42 -14.40
C ILE A 126 -1.97 5.95 -14.82
N GLU A 127 -1.86 7.26 -14.97
CA GLU A 127 -0.64 7.96 -15.38
C GLU A 127 0.00 8.78 -14.25
N HIS A 128 -0.75 9.05 -13.17
CA HIS A 128 -0.28 9.86 -12.04
C HIS A 128 -0.35 9.06 -10.74
N PHE A 129 0.79 8.92 -10.08
CA PHE A 129 0.89 8.23 -8.79
C PHE A 129 1.43 9.16 -7.73
N VAL A 130 0.81 9.11 -6.57
CA VAL A 130 1.14 9.96 -5.43
C VAL A 130 1.58 9.10 -4.25
N VAL A 131 2.56 9.59 -3.50
CA VAL A 131 2.89 9.12 -2.15
C VAL A 131 3.04 10.34 -1.25
N SER A 132 2.38 10.32 -0.09
CA SER A 132 2.54 11.33 0.96
C SER A 132 3.41 10.73 2.07
N ILE A 133 4.47 11.43 2.43
CA ILE A 133 5.53 10.88 3.29
C ILE A 133 5.93 11.92 4.33
N ALA A 134 5.85 11.55 5.61
CA ALA A 134 6.38 12.37 6.68
C ALA A 134 7.89 12.68 6.45
N PRO A 135 8.35 13.93 6.65
CA PRO A 135 9.76 14.30 6.46
C PRO A 135 10.76 13.42 7.25
N SER A 136 10.33 12.92 8.40
CA SER A 136 11.11 12.03 9.28
C SER A 136 11.22 10.59 8.76
N ASN A 137 10.38 10.17 7.79
CA ASN A 137 10.42 8.83 7.24
C ASN A 137 11.49 8.69 6.14
N VAL A 138 12.76 8.65 6.58
CA VAL A 138 13.95 8.61 5.71
C VAL A 138 13.90 7.45 4.71
N ALA A 139 13.41 6.28 5.13
CA ALA A 139 13.35 5.09 4.27
C ALA A 139 12.38 5.26 3.10
N SER A 140 11.16 5.74 3.37
CA SER A 140 10.15 5.97 2.32
C SER A 140 10.56 7.13 1.41
N ASN A 141 11.15 8.20 1.95
CA ASN A 141 11.70 9.31 1.17
C ASN A 141 12.82 8.85 0.20
N ALA A 142 13.70 7.96 0.67
CA ALA A 142 14.76 7.40 -0.17
C ALA A 142 14.18 6.52 -1.29
N LEU A 143 13.15 5.71 -0.98
CA LEU A 143 12.49 4.87 -1.98
C LEU A 143 11.74 5.71 -3.02
N ALA A 144 10.98 6.72 -2.60
CA ALA A 144 10.30 7.62 -3.52
C ALA A 144 11.28 8.27 -4.51
N LYS A 145 12.40 8.81 -4.01
CA LYS A 145 13.45 9.38 -4.86
C LYS A 145 14.08 8.35 -5.81
N LYS A 146 14.36 7.14 -5.32
CA LYS A 146 14.91 6.04 -6.13
C LYS A 146 13.98 5.67 -7.29
N LEU A 147 12.68 5.69 -7.06
CA LEU A 147 11.66 5.39 -8.08
C LEU A 147 11.37 6.58 -9.00
N GLY A 148 11.97 7.74 -8.77
CA GLY A 148 11.81 8.92 -9.61
C GLY A 148 10.58 9.78 -9.26
N PHE A 149 9.98 9.59 -8.09
CA PHE A 149 8.95 10.51 -7.61
C PHE A 149 9.55 11.90 -7.33
N VAL A 150 8.85 12.94 -7.73
CA VAL A 150 9.24 14.34 -7.55
C VAL A 150 8.35 15.00 -6.52
N LYS A 151 8.95 15.70 -5.55
CA LYS A 151 8.21 16.48 -4.56
C LYS A 151 7.49 17.64 -5.25
N VAL A 152 6.17 17.74 -5.04
CA VAL A 152 5.32 18.80 -5.63
C VAL A 152 4.68 19.70 -4.58
N GLY A 153 4.68 19.32 -3.31
CA GLY A 153 4.08 20.12 -2.26
C GLY A 153 4.18 19.49 -0.89
N THR A 154 3.35 19.97 0.00
CA THR A 154 3.14 19.45 1.35
C THR A 154 1.65 19.40 1.66
N HIS A 155 1.26 18.49 2.53
CA HIS A 155 -0.09 18.31 3.03
C HIS A 155 -0.07 18.17 4.55
N GLN A 156 -1.08 18.71 5.23
CA GLN A 156 -1.27 18.50 6.66
C GLN A 156 -2.31 17.40 6.86
N ASP A 157 -1.84 16.19 7.16
CA ASP A 157 -2.73 15.09 7.50
C ASP A 157 -3.23 15.25 8.95
N PRO A 158 -4.53 15.02 9.23
CA PRO A 158 -5.09 15.15 10.58
C PRO A 158 -4.53 14.14 11.59
N ILE A 159 -4.00 13.01 11.14
CA ILE A 159 -3.50 11.91 11.96
C ILE A 159 -1.98 11.87 11.95
N ASP A 160 -1.38 11.89 10.76
CA ASP A 160 0.07 11.68 10.55
C ASP A 160 0.87 13.00 10.56
N GLY A 161 0.18 14.15 10.57
CA GLY A 161 0.81 15.46 10.65
C GLY A 161 1.29 15.98 9.29
N LEU A 162 2.42 16.70 9.28
CA LEU A 162 2.97 17.26 8.05
C LEU A 162 3.56 16.14 7.17
N GLU A 163 3.10 16.07 5.93
CA GLU A 163 3.61 15.18 4.90
C GLU A 163 4.10 15.93 3.66
N GLU A 164 5.15 15.43 3.06
CA GLU A 164 5.65 15.85 1.76
C GLU A 164 4.95 15.02 0.68
N VAL A 165 4.35 15.71 -0.31
CA VAL A 165 3.63 15.08 -1.42
C VAL A 165 4.57 14.91 -2.61
N PHE A 166 4.71 13.67 -3.07
CA PHE A 166 5.52 13.31 -4.22
C PHE A 166 4.66 12.71 -5.32
N VAL A 167 4.96 13.07 -6.57
CA VAL A 167 4.24 12.59 -7.77
C VAL A 167 5.20 11.89 -8.72
N LEU A 168 4.76 10.78 -9.28
CA LEU A 168 5.40 10.07 -10.38
C LEU A 168 4.50 10.11 -11.61
N THR A 169 5.04 10.55 -12.75
CA THR A 169 4.29 10.69 -14.01
C THR A 169 5.16 10.39 -15.25
N GLY A 170 4.53 10.26 -16.40
CA GLY A 170 5.18 10.32 -17.73
C GLY A 170 6.28 9.28 -17.98
N GLU A 171 7.38 9.72 -18.62
CA GLU A 171 8.48 8.84 -19.03
C GLU A 171 9.14 8.08 -17.87
N VAL A 172 9.15 8.65 -16.68
CA VAL A 172 9.71 7.98 -15.49
C VAL A 172 8.84 6.80 -15.11
N LEU A 173 7.51 6.93 -15.19
CA LEU A 173 6.58 5.83 -14.95
C LEU A 173 6.88 4.64 -15.88
N SER A 174 7.06 4.88 -17.18
CA SER A 174 7.35 3.80 -18.14
C SER A 174 8.62 3.00 -17.80
N ARG A 175 9.65 3.65 -17.23
CA ARG A 175 10.88 2.99 -16.76
C ARG A 175 10.68 2.21 -15.46
N VAL A 176 9.72 2.61 -14.66
CA VAL A 176 9.43 1.97 -13.34
C VAL A 176 8.54 0.75 -13.51
N VAL A 177 7.61 0.78 -14.46
CA VAL A 177 6.65 -0.30 -14.71
C VAL A 177 7.09 -1.29 -15.80
N GLY A 178 8.03 -0.93 -16.67
CA GLY A 178 8.69 -1.84 -17.62
C GLY A 178 9.64 -2.76 -16.91
#